data_bf3198fdfa66202a5860532c1f469985
#
_entry.id   bf3198fdfa66202a5860532c1f469985
#
_cell.length_a   1.000
_cell.length_b   1.000
_cell.length_c   1.000
_cell.angle_alpha   90.00
_cell.angle_beta   90.00
_cell.angle_gamma   90.00
#
_symmetry.space_group_name_H-M   'P 1'
#
loop_
_entity.id
_entity.type
_entity.pdbx_description
1 polymer ?
#
loop_
_entity_poly.entity_id
_entity_poly.type
_entity_poly.pdbx_seq_one_letter_code
_entity_poly.pdbx_strand_id
1 'polypeptide(L)'
;QGAQPIISYNFGAGQFDRVRQTIRRMIAITFTATFVYVVFAMLRPALFAGLFTTDPELIAIVVKVLPVYIAGMAIFGLQSGVQSSFLGLGQAKISLFIALLRKVILLIPLALILPHFFGVMGVYYAEPIADVCSVVTAVTLFLCNIWKILSKETLAKVTHTEA
;
A
#
# COMPACT_ATOMS: atom_id res chain seq x y z
N GLN A 1 8.58 7.51 -0.14
CA GLN A 1 9.56 7.70 0.97
C GLN A 1 9.93 9.19 1.13
N GLY A 2 10.11 9.97 0.06
CA GLY A 2 10.50 11.38 0.13
C GLY A 2 9.55 12.30 0.91
N ALA A 3 8.29 11.95 1.08
CA ALA A 3 7.33 12.72 1.87
C ALA A 3 7.41 12.47 3.39
N GLN A 4 8.04 11.37 3.83
CA GLN A 4 8.15 11.03 5.26
C GLN A 4 8.86 12.13 6.07
N PRO A 5 10.04 12.65 5.67
CA PRO A 5 10.70 13.73 6.40
C PRO A 5 9.83 15.00 6.49
N ILE A 6 9.08 15.31 5.42
CA ILE A 6 8.19 16.49 5.40
C ILE A 6 7.05 16.30 6.43
N ILE A 7 6.46 15.10 6.50
CA ILE A 7 5.43 14.77 7.48
C ILE A 7 6.00 14.86 8.89
N SER A 8 7.15 14.22 9.16
CA SER A 8 7.78 14.21 10.48
C SER A 8 8.15 15.63 10.96
N TYR A 9 8.74 16.44 10.09
CA TYR A 9 9.12 17.81 10.42
C TYR A 9 7.90 18.67 10.76
N ASN A 10 6.88 18.67 9.89
CA ASN A 10 5.68 19.48 10.12
C ASN A 10 4.86 18.96 11.33
N PHE A 11 4.89 17.66 11.59
CA PHE A 11 4.25 17.06 12.75
C PHE A 11 4.94 17.50 14.05
N GLY A 12 6.27 17.43 14.13
CA GLY A 12 7.05 17.93 15.26
C GLY A 12 6.92 19.44 15.46
N ALA A 13 6.78 20.23 14.37
CA ALA A 13 6.53 21.67 14.41
C ALA A 13 5.06 22.02 14.74
N GLY A 14 4.15 21.02 14.87
CA GLY A 14 2.72 21.18 15.14
C GLY A 14 1.94 21.86 14.02
N GLN A 15 2.42 21.77 12.80
CA GLN A 15 1.75 22.30 11.62
C GLN A 15 0.81 21.23 11.02
N PHE A 16 -0.26 20.85 11.76
CA PHE A 16 -1.13 19.73 11.42
C PHE A 16 -1.86 19.89 10.09
N ASP A 17 -2.17 21.11 9.67
CA ASP A 17 -2.81 21.34 8.37
C ASP A 17 -1.85 21.01 7.22
N ARG A 18 -0.56 21.33 7.36
CA ARG A 18 0.46 20.93 6.40
C ARG A 18 0.67 19.41 6.39
N VAL A 19 0.64 18.78 7.55
CA VAL A 19 0.70 17.32 7.68
C VAL A 19 -0.44 16.67 6.91
N ARG A 20 -1.69 17.10 7.15
CA ARG A 20 -2.89 16.58 6.46
C ARG A 20 -2.81 16.78 4.95
N GLN A 21 -2.38 17.96 4.50
CA GLN A 21 -2.23 18.27 3.09
C GLN A 21 -1.15 17.41 2.42
N THR A 22 0.00 17.23 3.08
CA THR A 22 1.09 16.39 2.58
C THR A 22 0.67 14.94 2.47
N ILE A 23 0.01 14.39 3.50
CA ILE A 23 -0.50 13.02 3.49
C ILE A 23 -1.50 12.81 2.35
N ARG A 24 -2.49 13.72 2.20
CA ARG A 24 -3.50 13.61 1.14
C ARG A 24 -2.88 13.65 -0.25
N ARG A 25 -1.93 14.57 -0.49
CA ARG A 25 -1.23 14.66 -1.77
C ARG A 25 -0.37 13.43 -2.03
N MET A 26 0.35 12.94 -1.02
CA MET A 26 1.17 11.75 -1.14
C MET A 26 0.34 10.52 -1.49
N ILE A 27 -0.78 10.28 -0.78
CA ILE A 27 -1.68 9.15 -1.07
C ILE A 27 -2.26 9.26 -2.49
N ALA A 28 -2.70 10.46 -2.91
CA ALA A 28 -3.21 10.67 -4.25
C ALA A 28 -2.16 10.39 -5.33
N ILE A 29 -0.93 10.88 -5.16
CA ILE A 29 0.16 10.66 -6.11
C ILE A 29 0.55 9.18 -6.16
N THR A 30 0.74 8.52 -5.02
CA THR A 30 1.12 7.11 -4.97
C THR A 30 0.04 6.22 -5.57
N PHE A 31 -1.23 6.47 -5.24
CA PHE A 31 -2.35 5.75 -5.81
C PHE A 31 -2.43 5.93 -7.34
N THR A 32 -2.43 7.18 -7.81
CA THR A 32 -2.54 7.46 -9.24
C THR A 32 -1.37 6.85 -10.03
N ALA A 33 -0.14 7.01 -9.55
CA ALA A 33 1.04 6.46 -10.20
C ALA A 33 0.99 4.92 -10.29
N THR A 34 0.66 4.26 -9.17
CA THR A 34 0.54 2.80 -9.13
C THR A 34 -0.61 2.31 -10.00
N PHE A 35 -1.77 2.97 -9.93
CA PHE A 35 -2.94 2.62 -10.72
C PHE A 35 -2.67 2.72 -12.23
N VAL A 36 -2.10 3.83 -12.69
CA VAL A 36 -1.75 4.04 -14.11
C VAL A 36 -0.74 3.00 -14.58
N TYR A 37 0.30 2.74 -13.78
CA TYR A 37 1.31 1.73 -14.09
C TYR A 37 0.68 0.33 -14.24
N VAL A 38 -0.14 -0.08 -13.28
CA VAL A 38 -0.77 -1.41 -13.29
C VAL A 38 -1.76 -1.55 -14.45
N VAL A 39 -2.60 -0.54 -14.69
CA VAL A 39 -3.54 -0.55 -15.82
C VAL A 39 -2.78 -0.67 -17.14
N PHE A 40 -1.69 0.08 -17.32
CA PHE A 40 -0.86 -0.04 -18.54
C PHE A 40 -0.25 -1.44 -18.69
N ALA A 41 0.27 -2.02 -17.60
CA ALA A 41 0.81 -3.37 -17.61
C ALA A 41 -0.25 -4.45 -17.91
N MET A 42 -1.48 -4.27 -17.42
CA MET A 42 -2.60 -5.17 -17.70
C MET A 42 -3.07 -5.07 -19.16
N LEU A 43 -3.05 -3.88 -19.74
CA LEU A 43 -3.46 -3.67 -21.14
C LEU A 43 -2.41 -4.16 -22.16
N ARG A 44 -1.14 -4.21 -21.77
CA ARG A 44 -0.02 -4.57 -22.66
C ARG A 44 0.93 -5.61 -22.03
N PRO A 45 0.41 -6.77 -21.53
CA PRO A 45 1.22 -7.74 -20.82
C PRO A 45 2.33 -8.35 -21.68
N ALA A 46 2.09 -8.52 -22.99
CA ALA A 46 3.09 -9.05 -23.91
C ALA A 46 4.31 -8.12 -24.07
N LEU A 47 4.09 -6.80 -23.98
CA LEU A 47 5.17 -5.82 -24.05
C LEU A 47 6.08 -5.94 -22.82
N PHE A 48 5.47 -6.09 -21.63
CA PHE A 48 6.22 -6.30 -20.38
C PHE A 48 6.96 -7.64 -20.38
N ALA A 49 6.32 -8.72 -20.83
CA ALA A 49 6.97 -10.03 -20.93
C ALA A 49 8.18 -9.98 -21.89
N GLY A 50 8.03 -9.33 -23.04
CA GLY A 50 9.08 -9.20 -24.06
C GLY A 50 10.32 -8.42 -23.61
N LEU A 51 10.24 -7.61 -22.52
CA LEU A 51 11.41 -6.97 -21.94
C LEU A 51 12.33 -7.95 -21.19
N PHE A 52 11.80 -9.10 -20.77
CA PHE A 52 12.52 -10.06 -19.94
C PHE A 52 12.85 -11.37 -20.66
N THR A 53 12.08 -11.73 -21.69
CA THR A 53 12.27 -12.97 -22.43
C THR A 53 11.83 -12.83 -23.89
N THR A 54 12.49 -13.60 -24.76
CA THR A 54 12.11 -13.76 -26.17
C THR A 54 11.42 -15.11 -26.45
N ASP A 55 11.26 -15.94 -25.42
CA ASP A 55 10.64 -17.25 -25.51
C ASP A 55 9.11 -17.10 -25.66
N PRO A 56 8.52 -17.57 -26.81
CA PRO A 56 7.09 -17.43 -27.07
C PRO A 56 6.20 -18.19 -26.05
N GLU A 57 6.66 -19.33 -25.55
CA GLU A 57 5.89 -20.11 -24.57
C GLU A 57 5.79 -19.37 -23.23
N LEU A 58 6.90 -18.80 -22.76
CA LEU A 58 6.92 -17.99 -21.53
C LEU A 58 6.09 -16.73 -21.71
N ILE A 59 6.17 -16.05 -22.84
CA ILE A 59 5.34 -14.86 -23.12
C ILE A 59 3.86 -15.21 -23.06
N ALA A 60 3.43 -16.33 -23.64
CA ALA A 60 2.04 -16.78 -23.64
C ALA A 60 1.52 -17.03 -22.21
N ILE A 61 2.35 -17.64 -21.35
CA ILE A 61 2.01 -17.88 -19.93
C ILE A 61 1.88 -16.54 -19.21
N VAL A 62 2.86 -15.64 -19.36
CA VAL A 62 2.86 -14.33 -18.69
C VAL A 62 1.66 -13.50 -19.10
N VAL A 63 1.31 -13.45 -20.38
CA VAL A 63 0.14 -12.71 -20.90
C VAL A 63 -1.15 -13.18 -20.21
N LYS A 64 -1.27 -14.46 -19.93
CA LYS A 64 -2.44 -15.05 -19.28
C LYS A 64 -2.48 -14.77 -17.76
N VAL A 65 -1.33 -14.82 -17.10
CA VAL A 65 -1.23 -14.83 -15.64
C VAL A 65 -0.99 -13.43 -15.08
N LEU A 66 -0.19 -12.60 -15.75
CA LEU A 66 0.21 -11.28 -15.26
C LEU A 66 -0.98 -10.39 -14.87
N PRO A 67 -2.04 -10.24 -15.70
CA PRO A 67 -3.17 -9.37 -15.34
C PRO A 67 -3.85 -9.79 -14.03
N VAL A 68 -3.98 -11.10 -13.80
CA VAL A 68 -4.57 -11.62 -12.55
C VAL A 68 -3.64 -11.33 -11.38
N TYR A 69 -2.36 -11.63 -11.52
CA TYR A 69 -1.37 -11.48 -10.47
C TYR A 69 -1.22 -10.04 -9.99
N ILE A 70 -1.20 -9.06 -10.90
CA ILE A 70 -1.00 -7.65 -10.56
C ILE A 70 -2.30 -6.89 -10.28
N ALA A 71 -3.48 -7.51 -10.41
CA ALA A 71 -4.77 -6.83 -10.23
C ALA A 71 -4.88 -6.14 -8.86
N GLY A 72 -4.46 -6.82 -7.79
CA GLY A 72 -4.44 -6.26 -6.43
C GLY A 72 -3.51 -5.07 -6.27
N MET A 73 -2.42 -5.03 -7.04
CA MET A 73 -1.45 -3.93 -6.99
C MET A 73 -2.04 -2.60 -7.48
N ALA A 74 -3.14 -2.60 -8.24
CA ALA A 74 -3.79 -1.36 -8.69
C ALA A 74 -4.18 -0.44 -7.52
N ILE A 75 -4.57 -1.02 -6.39
CA ILE A 75 -4.95 -0.30 -5.18
C ILE A 75 -3.82 -0.23 -4.13
N PHE A 76 -2.71 -0.92 -4.37
CA PHE A 76 -1.57 -0.98 -3.44
C PHE A 76 -0.94 0.39 -3.15
N GLY A 77 -1.06 1.34 -4.10
CA GLY A 77 -0.63 2.72 -3.89
C GLY A 77 -1.28 3.39 -2.68
N LEU A 78 -2.54 3.03 -2.34
CA LEU A 78 -3.21 3.50 -1.13
C LEU A 78 -2.50 2.99 0.13
N GLN A 79 -2.21 1.68 0.19
CA GLN A 79 -1.50 1.09 1.32
C GLN A 79 -0.11 1.70 1.51
N SER A 80 0.64 1.88 0.42
CA SER A 80 1.98 2.47 0.44
C SER A 80 1.95 3.91 1.00
N GLY A 81 0.98 4.72 0.56
CA GLY A 81 0.77 6.06 1.07
C GLY A 81 0.39 6.09 2.56
N VAL A 82 -0.54 5.23 2.97
CA VAL A 82 -0.97 5.08 4.37
C VAL A 82 0.19 4.63 5.26
N GLN A 83 0.94 3.62 4.85
CA GLN A 83 2.08 3.09 5.61
C GLN A 83 3.18 4.14 5.78
N SER A 84 3.49 4.89 4.71
CA SER A 84 4.45 6.00 4.75
C SER A 84 3.97 7.14 5.65
N SER A 85 2.65 7.37 5.73
CA SER A 85 2.07 8.35 6.65
C SER A 85 2.27 7.94 8.10
N PHE A 86 2.00 6.68 8.45
CA PHE A 86 2.25 6.18 9.80
C PHE A 86 3.72 6.26 10.20
N LEU A 87 4.65 5.96 9.29
CA LEU A 87 6.08 6.12 9.55
C LEU A 87 6.44 7.60 9.80
N GLY A 88 5.95 8.51 8.97
CA GLY A 88 6.17 9.94 9.12
C GLY A 88 5.58 10.53 10.40
N LEU A 89 4.50 9.93 10.94
CA LEU A 89 3.87 10.28 12.22
C LEU A 89 4.49 9.56 13.43
N GLY A 90 5.61 8.84 13.26
CA GLY A 90 6.26 8.09 14.34
C GLY A 90 5.53 6.81 14.77
N GLN A 91 4.50 6.39 14.05
CA GLN A 91 3.69 5.20 14.34
C GLN A 91 4.28 3.93 13.71
N ALA A 92 5.56 3.66 13.97
CA ALA A 92 6.30 2.55 13.37
C ALA A 92 5.66 1.17 13.64
N LYS A 93 5.05 0.98 14.83
CA LYS A 93 4.39 -0.29 15.19
C LYS A 93 3.20 -0.61 14.29
N ILE A 94 2.38 0.39 13.96
CA ILE A 94 1.23 0.22 13.06
C ILE A 94 1.71 -0.06 11.63
N SER A 95 2.73 0.66 11.18
CA SER A 95 3.33 0.43 9.86
C SER A 95 3.93 -0.98 9.73
N LEU A 96 4.64 -1.45 10.76
CA LEU A 96 5.18 -2.81 10.82
C LEU A 96 4.06 -3.86 10.80
N PHE A 97 2.99 -3.65 11.57
CA PHE A 97 1.84 -4.54 11.59
C PHE A 97 1.22 -4.68 10.18
N ILE A 98 0.99 -3.56 9.47
CA ILE A 98 0.45 -3.58 8.10
C ILE A 98 1.38 -4.37 7.15
N ALA A 99 2.69 -4.20 7.28
CA ALA A 99 3.66 -4.93 6.45
C ALA A 99 3.64 -6.44 6.72
N LEU A 100 3.62 -6.84 8.01
CA LEU A 100 3.55 -8.24 8.41
C LEU A 100 2.20 -8.87 8.08
N LEU A 101 1.10 -8.12 8.23
CA LEU A 101 -0.24 -8.56 7.86
C LEU A 101 -0.27 -9.01 6.40
N ARG A 102 0.23 -8.17 5.50
CA ARG A 102 0.22 -8.47 4.07
C ARG A 102 1.07 -9.70 3.73
N LYS A 103 2.32 -9.71 4.17
CA LYS A 103 3.30 -10.72 3.73
C LYS A 103 3.22 -12.02 4.52
N VAL A 104 3.07 -11.96 5.83
CA VAL A 104 3.15 -13.13 6.71
C VAL A 104 1.77 -13.68 7.00
N ILE A 105 0.83 -12.82 7.41
CA ILE A 105 -0.48 -13.28 7.88
C ILE A 105 -1.43 -13.60 6.73
N LEU A 106 -1.36 -12.86 5.62
CA LEU A 106 -2.25 -13.07 4.48
C LEU A 106 -1.59 -13.87 3.37
N LEU A 107 -0.48 -13.38 2.82
CA LEU A 107 0.10 -13.97 1.62
C LEU A 107 0.59 -15.40 1.83
N ILE A 108 1.34 -15.69 2.90
CA ILE A 108 1.89 -17.03 3.14
C ILE A 108 0.78 -18.08 3.29
N PRO A 109 -0.23 -17.90 4.17
CA PRO A 109 -1.31 -18.89 4.27
C PRO A 109 -2.11 -19.05 2.98
N LEU A 110 -2.42 -17.95 2.28
CA LEU A 110 -3.15 -18.00 1.02
C LEU A 110 -2.34 -18.74 -0.06
N ALA A 111 -1.04 -18.49 -0.16
CA ALA A 111 -0.16 -19.16 -1.11
C ALA A 111 0.02 -20.66 -0.84
N LEU A 112 -0.22 -21.11 0.40
CA LEU A 112 -0.19 -22.53 0.76
C LEU A 112 -1.59 -23.20 0.58
N ILE A 113 -2.66 -22.48 0.88
CA ILE A 113 -4.03 -23.04 0.88
C ILE A 113 -4.63 -23.03 -0.52
N LEU A 114 -4.53 -21.92 -1.26
CA LEU A 114 -5.19 -21.78 -2.56
C LEU A 114 -4.71 -22.79 -3.63
N PRO A 115 -3.42 -23.14 -3.70
CA PRO A 115 -2.98 -24.17 -4.64
C PRO A 115 -3.64 -25.53 -4.44
N HIS A 116 -4.07 -25.83 -3.20
CA HIS A 116 -4.79 -27.07 -2.90
C HIS A 116 -6.14 -27.16 -3.61
N PHE A 117 -6.79 -26.00 -3.82
CA PHE A 117 -8.10 -25.91 -4.49
C PHE A 117 -8.02 -25.57 -5.99
N PHE A 118 -7.05 -24.76 -6.37
CA PHE A 118 -6.95 -24.17 -7.73
C PHE A 118 -5.66 -24.58 -8.47
N GLY A 119 -4.86 -25.51 -7.91
CA GLY A 119 -3.57 -25.89 -8.50
C GLY A 119 -2.63 -24.69 -8.60
N VAL A 120 -1.79 -24.67 -9.64
CA VAL A 120 -0.80 -23.60 -9.86
C VAL A 120 -1.42 -22.21 -9.92
N MET A 121 -2.64 -22.08 -10.44
CA MET A 121 -3.35 -20.79 -10.51
C MET A 121 -3.68 -20.23 -9.12
N GLY A 122 -3.80 -21.08 -8.11
CA GLY A 122 -4.04 -20.66 -6.72
C GLY A 122 -2.93 -19.77 -6.17
N VAL A 123 -1.67 -19.99 -6.56
CA VAL A 123 -0.54 -19.13 -6.17
C VAL A 123 -0.72 -17.71 -6.72
N TYR A 124 -1.17 -17.59 -7.98
CA TYR A 124 -1.38 -16.30 -8.63
C TYR A 124 -2.60 -15.55 -8.08
N TYR A 125 -3.61 -16.25 -7.56
CA TYR A 125 -4.75 -15.64 -6.88
C TYR A 125 -4.43 -15.18 -5.45
N ALA A 126 -3.43 -15.77 -4.80
CA ALA A 126 -3.06 -15.42 -3.44
C ALA A 126 -2.60 -13.96 -3.30
N GLU A 127 -1.81 -13.44 -4.25
CA GLU A 127 -1.29 -12.07 -4.22
C GLU A 127 -2.41 -11.01 -4.28
N PRO A 128 -3.33 -11.00 -5.29
CA PRO A 128 -4.38 -9.99 -5.35
C PRO A 128 -5.35 -10.07 -4.17
N ILE A 129 -5.64 -11.25 -3.64
CA ILE A 129 -6.49 -11.40 -2.46
C ILE A 129 -5.80 -10.80 -1.24
N ALA A 130 -4.51 -11.13 -1.01
CA ALA A 130 -3.73 -10.56 0.08
C ALA A 130 -3.61 -9.03 -0.04
N ASP A 131 -3.43 -8.51 -1.24
CA ASP A 131 -3.34 -7.07 -1.49
C ASP A 131 -4.65 -6.35 -1.14
N VAL A 132 -5.79 -6.84 -1.63
CA VAL A 132 -7.10 -6.25 -1.32
C VAL A 132 -7.37 -6.25 0.18
N CYS A 133 -7.21 -7.39 0.85
CA CYS A 133 -7.42 -7.50 2.30
C CYS A 133 -6.48 -6.56 3.09
N SER A 134 -5.22 -6.48 2.68
CA SER A 134 -4.23 -5.63 3.32
C SER A 134 -4.53 -4.14 3.12
N VAL A 135 -4.92 -3.73 1.91
CA VAL A 135 -5.31 -2.34 1.61
C VAL A 135 -6.54 -1.94 2.43
N VAL A 136 -7.57 -2.77 2.46
CA VAL A 136 -8.79 -2.51 3.26
C VAL A 136 -8.43 -2.33 4.73
N THR A 137 -7.62 -3.22 5.29
CA THR A 137 -7.17 -3.14 6.69
C THR A 137 -6.33 -1.88 6.94
N ALA A 138 -5.39 -1.57 6.04
CA ALA A 138 -4.52 -0.39 6.19
C ALA A 138 -5.33 0.92 6.15
N VAL A 139 -6.28 1.04 5.21
CA VAL A 139 -7.15 2.22 5.09
C VAL A 139 -8.06 2.36 6.31
N THR A 140 -8.64 1.26 6.78
CA THR A 140 -9.48 1.25 7.99
C THR A 140 -8.70 1.71 9.22
N LEU A 141 -7.50 1.14 9.43
CA LEU A 141 -6.61 1.55 10.52
C LEU A 141 -6.23 3.03 10.41
N PHE A 142 -5.99 3.52 9.18
CA PHE A 142 -5.67 4.91 8.96
C PHE A 142 -6.83 5.83 9.33
N LEU A 143 -8.01 5.56 8.83
CA LEU A 143 -9.20 6.37 9.13
C LEU A 143 -9.54 6.37 10.63
N CYS A 144 -9.37 5.24 11.32
CA CYS A 144 -9.63 5.15 12.74
C CYS A 144 -8.59 5.86 13.63
N ASN A 145 -7.33 5.90 13.19
CA ASN A 145 -6.23 6.39 14.03
C ASN A 145 -5.79 7.81 13.70
N ILE A 146 -5.91 8.25 12.43
CA ILE A 146 -5.38 9.56 11.99
C ILE A 146 -6.00 10.72 12.78
N TRP A 147 -7.31 10.69 13.01
CA TRP A 147 -8.01 11.71 13.79
C TRP A 147 -7.58 11.71 15.25
N LYS A 148 -7.38 10.52 15.83
CA LYS A 148 -6.93 10.38 17.23
C LYS A 148 -5.52 10.90 17.44
N ILE A 149 -4.62 10.66 16.49
CA ILE A 149 -3.23 11.11 16.54
C ILE A 149 -3.18 12.63 16.43
N LEU A 150 -3.83 13.19 15.41
CA LEU A 150 -3.82 14.62 15.15
C LEU A 150 -4.59 15.44 16.19
N SER A 151 -5.65 14.89 16.83
CA SER A 151 -6.42 15.59 17.87
C SER A 151 -5.74 15.57 19.23
N LYS A 152 -5.11 14.46 19.64
CA LYS A 152 -4.41 14.36 20.93
C LYS A 152 -3.26 15.38 21.03
N GLU A 153 -2.51 15.55 19.96
CA GLU A 153 -1.40 16.50 19.93
C GLU A 153 -1.85 17.95 19.83
N THR A 154 -2.98 18.21 19.17
CA THR A 154 -3.60 19.53 19.18
C THR A 154 -4.00 19.95 20.60
N LEU A 155 -4.60 19.03 21.37
CA LEU A 155 -4.98 19.27 22.78
C LEU A 155 -3.75 19.47 23.69
N ALA A 156 -2.70 18.63 23.52
CA ALA A 156 -1.48 18.76 24.31
C ALA A 156 -0.76 20.11 24.09
N LYS A 157 -0.83 20.67 22.88
CA LYS A 157 -0.23 22.00 22.59
C LYS A 157 -1.04 23.15 23.18
N VAL A 158 -2.36 23.08 23.17
CA VAL A 158 -3.22 24.11 23.80
C VAL A 158 -2.92 24.22 25.29
N THR A 159 -2.77 23.07 25.97
CA THR A 159 -2.44 23.05 27.42
C THR A 159 -1.03 23.55 27.75
N HIS A 160 -0.06 23.44 26.83
CA HIS A 160 1.30 23.99 27.04
C HIS A 160 1.45 25.46 26.65
N THR A 161 0.49 26.04 25.97
CA THR A 161 0.52 27.48 25.59
C THR A 161 -0.19 28.34 26.66
N GLU A 162 -1.02 27.71 27.51
CA GLU A 162 -1.72 28.37 28.61
C GLU A 162 -1.00 28.25 29.98
N ALA A 163 0.14 27.58 30.05
CA ALA A 163 1.01 27.44 31.20
C ALA A 163 2.32 28.24 31.03
#